data_b3f0da2c871a81ab7feafd649abf8699
#
_entry.id   b3f0da2c871a81ab7feafd649abf8699
#
_cell.length_a   1.000
_cell.length_b   1.000
_cell.length_c   1.000
_cell.angle_alpha   90.00
_cell.angle_beta   90.00
_cell.angle_gamma   90.00
#
_symmetry.space_group_name_H-M   'P 1'
#
loop_
_entity.id
_entity.type
_entity.pdbx_description
1 polymer ?
#
loop_
_entity_poly.entity_id
_entity_poly.type
_entity_poly.pdbx_seq_one_letter_code
_entity_poly.pdbx_strand_id
1 'polypeptide(L)'
;MAWRKGFIIFFVLFLLVAMLNWFARKKMDYSYADLPGYNQLYETKEQTRIARLTDNKNGSLSIAFAGDALSKQNDFRVYHKDSLLGTSKAESCTFQPLLGTWEYNIKINNAPGYVTFTLNNTPDSMYRLFGNGSTVTYEITGSNVPIEPDSLYSISDWAMSFDDLSEKEKQEADSYLRDSVHVTRAEPTAERVLKIADFILQRVKGMDGVPSDSMLQLSPVNQLKCAQAGRSKIWCGIYTSIFCFFANRAGTPVRLIDCGNSRAGISGGIHMFSEVYLKEYNSWAYVDLLARTVFVKKGDQYLNTIDVQRLLKYPIDDTNLTACYFNGDSIAQTPYSQVASTARAYFHRNNSFRFFFSDFLKIENPKGLFDRFIKIFYARPYYAVYGDNLGVGRSQYNFRMITTWSMFFFLAFCIFCGFKWLRQKAA
;
A
#
# COMPACT_ATOMS: atom_id res chain seq x y z
N MET A 1 -27.95 17.20 43.31
CA MET A 1 -27.77 15.75 43.54
C MET A 1 -27.65 14.92 42.27
N ALA A 2 -28.42 15.18 41.24
CA ALA A 2 -28.40 14.42 39.96
C ALA A 2 -27.04 14.44 39.25
N TRP A 3 -26.38 15.59 39.10
CA TRP A 3 -25.11 15.72 38.41
C TRP A 3 -23.94 15.00 39.09
N ARG A 4 -23.94 14.93 40.43
CA ARG A 4 -22.96 14.14 41.17
C ARG A 4 -23.13 12.63 40.91
N LYS A 5 -24.38 12.15 40.86
CA LYS A 5 -24.65 10.73 40.49
C LYS A 5 -24.25 10.46 39.08
N GLY A 6 -24.57 11.36 38.11
CA GLY A 6 -24.16 11.26 36.74
C GLY A 6 -22.63 11.19 36.59
N PHE A 7 -21.89 12.07 37.25
CA PHE A 7 -20.43 12.06 37.27
C PHE A 7 -19.89 10.70 37.74
N ILE A 8 -20.36 10.17 38.84
CA ILE A 8 -19.89 8.89 39.38
C ILE A 8 -20.19 7.74 38.39
N ILE A 9 -21.40 7.71 37.82
CA ILE A 9 -21.80 6.65 36.89
C ILE A 9 -20.90 6.68 35.65
N PHE A 10 -20.75 7.83 35.00
CA PHE A 10 -19.92 7.93 33.79
C PHE A 10 -18.45 7.71 34.08
N PHE A 11 -17.95 8.08 35.25
CA PHE A 11 -16.58 7.79 35.66
C PHE A 11 -16.34 6.27 35.84
N VAL A 12 -17.28 5.58 36.49
CA VAL A 12 -17.21 4.11 36.63
C VAL A 12 -17.28 3.43 35.26
N LEU A 13 -18.19 3.85 34.38
CA LEU A 13 -18.29 3.31 33.02
C LEU A 13 -17.02 3.56 32.22
N PHE A 14 -16.43 4.75 32.31
CA PHE A 14 -15.15 5.07 31.71
C PHE A 14 -14.04 4.11 32.17
N LEU A 15 -13.92 3.90 33.49
CA LEU A 15 -12.92 2.98 34.06
C LEU A 15 -13.14 1.54 33.59
N LEU A 16 -14.39 1.06 33.58
CA LEU A 16 -14.70 -0.29 33.08
C LEU A 16 -14.35 -0.48 31.62
N VAL A 17 -14.71 0.47 30.77
CA VAL A 17 -14.40 0.39 29.34
C VAL A 17 -12.90 0.55 29.07
N ALA A 18 -12.21 1.42 29.82
CA ALA A 18 -10.75 1.57 29.74
C ALA A 18 -10.04 0.25 30.13
N MET A 19 -10.54 -0.42 31.16
CA MET A 19 -10.04 -1.71 31.59
C MET A 19 -10.28 -2.81 30.55
N LEU A 20 -11.47 -2.87 29.97
CA LEU A 20 -11.80 -3.80 28.87
C LEU A 20 -10.89 -3.54 27.65
N ASN A 21 -10.73 -2.27 27.27
CA ASN A 21 -9.86 -1.87 26.18
C ASN A 21 -8.39 -2.27 26.44
N TRP A 22 -7.89 -2.08 27.66
CA TRP A 22 -6.55 -2.49 28.07
C TRP A 22 -6.37 -4.01 28.06
N PHE A 23 -7.35 -4.76 28.57
CA PHE A 23 -7.30 -6.22 28.61
C PHE A 23 -7.32 -6.83 27.21
N ALA A 24 -8.19 -6.28 26.37
CA ALA A 24 -8.30 -6.67 25.00
C ALA A 24 -6.96 -6.45 24.27
N ARG A 25 -6.30 -5.30 24.48
CA ARG A 25 -5.02 -4.96 23.87
C ARG A 25 -3.90 -5.97 24.16
N LYS A 26 -3.88 -6.60 25.33
CA LYS A 26 -2.85 -7.59 25.70
C LYS A 26 -3.02 -8.95 25.01
N LYS A 27 -4.21 -9.25 24.51
CA LYS A 27 -4.55 -10.57 23.98
C LYS A 27 -4.73 -10.61 22.45
N MET A 28 -4.84 -9.47 21.82
CA MET A 28 -5.25 -9.37 20.41
C MET A 28 -4.36 -8.37 19.66
N ASP A 29 -4.12 -8.61 18.40
CA ASP A 29 -3.48 -7.64 17.51
C ASP A 29 -4.56 -6.75 16.87
N TYR A 30 -4.57 -5.47 17.23
CA TYR A 30 -5.55 -4.50 16.73
C TYR A 30 -4.98 -3.48 15.77
N SER A 31 -3.75 -3.68 15.39
CA SER A 31 -2.99 -2.70 14.63
C SER A 31 -3.19 -2.83 13.14
N TYR A 32 -4.17 -3.61 12.68
CA TYR A 32 -4.39 -3.87 11.28
C TYR A 32 -5.80 -3.48 10.82
N ALA A 33 -5.95 -3.28 9.53
CA ALA A 33 -7.21 -3.17 8.84
C ALA A 33 -7.27 -4.23 7.73
N ASP A 34 -8.39 -4.95 7.64
CA ASP A 34 -8.64 -5.86 6.52
C ASP A 34 -8.84 -5.06 5.24
N LEU A 35 -8.22 -5.50 4.17
CA LEU A 35 -8.49 -4.99 2.84
C LEU A 35 -9.29 -6.01 2.05
N PRO A 36 -10.45 -5.65 1.51
CA PRO A 36 -11.37 -6.59 0.88
C PRO A 36 -10.86 -7.15 -0.45
N GLY A 37 -9.75 -6.69 -0.99
CA GLY A 37 -9.26 -7.20 -2.26
C GLY A 37 -7.91 -6.66 -2.71
N TYR A 38 -7.43 -7.27 -3.77
CA TYR A 38 -6.18 -6.94 -4.45
C TYR A 38 -6.10 -5.46 -4.87
N ASN A 39 -7.17 -4.95 -5.45
CA ASN A 39 -7.17 -3.60 -6.05
C ASN A 39 -6.91 -2.51 -5.01
N GLN A 40 -7.42 -2.65 -3.79
CA GLN A 40 -7.21 -1.66 -2.74
C GLN A 40 -5.75 -1.55 -2.27
N LEU A 41 -4.94 -2.58 -2.49
CA LEU A 41 -3.51 -2.56 -2.17
C LEU A 41 -2.65 -1.93 -3.25
N TYR A 42 -3.05 -2.04 -4.51
CA TYR A 42 -2.21 -1.73 -5.66
C TYR A 42 -2.72 -0.59 -6.52
N GLU A 43 -4.01 -0.34 -6.52
CA GLU A 43 -4.58 0.84 -7.17
C GLU A 43 -4.45 2.06 -6.26
N THR A 44 -3.89 3.15 -6.78
CA THR A 44 -3.66 4.38 -6.02
C THR A 44 -4.47 5.54 -6.57
N LYS A 45 -4.64 6.60 -5.77
CA LYS A 45 -5.33 7.83 -6.22
C LYS A 45 -4.61 8.53 -7.37
N GLU A 46 -3.31 8.34 -7.46
CA GLU A 46 -2.45 8.90 -8.51
C GLU A 46 -2.65 8.19 -9.84
N GLN A 47 -3.14 6.96 -9.85
CA GLN A 47 -3.46 6.25 -11.09
C GLN A 47 -4.56 6.93 -11.87
N THR A 48 -4.42 6.88 -13.19
CA THR A 48 -5.52 7.24 -14.09
C THR A 48 -6.73 6.36 -13.82
N ARG A 49 -7.88 6.98 -13.60
CA ARG A 49 -9.15 6.29 -13.35
C ARG A 49 -10.29 6.97 -14.08
N ILE A 50 -11.37 6.22 -14.34
CA ILE A 50 -12.60 6.78 -14.89
C ILE A 50 -13.39 7.39 -13.72
N ALA A 51 -13.50 8.72 -13.72
CA ALA A 51 -14.17 9.47 -12.66
C ALA A 51 -15.67 9.64 -12.92
N ARG A 52 -16.07 9.81 -14.18
CA ARG A 52 -17.48 10.05 -14.54
C ARG A 52 -17.78 9.72 -15.99
N LEU A 53 -18.97 9.15 -16.22
CA LEU A 53 -19.61 9.09 -17.53
C LEU A 53 -20.73 10.13 -17.63
N THR A 54 -20.83 10.82 -18.76
CA THR A 54 -21.90 11.77 -19.04
C THR A 54 -22.47 11.51 -20.42
N ASP A 55 -23.77 11.15 -20.47
CA ASP A 55 -24.53 11.09 -21.71
C ASP A 55 -24.89 12.52 -22.13
N ASN A 56 -24.39 12.97 -23.27
CA ASN A 56 -24.64 14.32 -23.79
C ASN A 56 -25.99 14.46 -24.48
N LYS A 57 -26.83 13.42 -24.55
CA LYS A 57 -28.17 13.39 -25.17
C LYS A 57 -28.20 13.65 -26.67
N ASN A 58 -27.06 13.75 -27.32
CA ASN A 58 -26.87 13.93 -28.75
C ASN A 58 -26.24 12.73 -29.46
N GLY A 59 -26.24 11.56 -28.79
CA GLY A 59 -25.57 10.35 -29.24
C GLY A 59 -24.08 10.29 -28.92
N SER A 60 -23.52 11.32 -28.26
CA SER A 60 -22.12 11.27 -27.79
C SER A 60 -22.05 11.00 -26.29
N LEU A 61 -20.96 10.39 -25.89
CA LEU A 61 -20.58 10.10 -24.50
C LEU A 61 -19.33 10.88 -24.14
N SER A 62 -19.35 11.50 -22.95
CA SER A 62 -18.15 12.12 -22.36
C SER A 62 -17.68 11.28 -21.18
N ILE A 63 -16.38 10.96 -21.15
CA ILE A 63 -15.71 10.26 -20.07
C ILE A 63 -14.72 11.21 -19.44
N ALA A 64 -14.92 11.55 -18.17
CA ALA A 64 -13.97 12.29 -17.37
C ALA A 64 -13.02 11.31 -16.66
N PHE A 65 -11.75 11.64 -16.70
CA PHE A 65 -10.68 10.90 -16.03
C PHE A 65 -10.15 11.72 -14.86
N ALA A 66 -9.62 11.03 -13.86
CA ALA A 66 -8.86 11.62 -12.77
C ALA A 66 -7.56 10.87 -12.58
N GLY A 67 -6.54 11.54 -12.03
CA GLY A 67 -5.20 11.02 -11.79
C GLY A 67 -4.17 12.15 -11.87
N ASP A 68 -3.03 12.00 -11.20
CA ASP A 68 -2.03 13.08 -11.07
C ASP A 68 -1.33 13.43 -12.39
N ALA A 69 -1.30 12.50 -13.35
CA ALA A 69 -0.71 12.74 -14.67
C ALA A 69 -1.63 13.55 -15.61
N LEU A 70 -2.83 13.90 -15.16
CA LEU A 70 -3.82 14.60 -15.95
C LEU A 70 -3.80 16.10 -15.72
N SER A 71 -3.97 16.87 -16.78
CA SER A 71 -4.07 18.32 -16.77
C SER A 71 -5.50 18.78 -17.08
N LYS A 72 -5.76 20.08 -17.01
CA LYS A 72 -7.04 20.66 -17.46
C LYS A 72 -7.28 20.54 -18.97
N GLN A 73 -6.22 20.30 -19.74
CA GLN A 73 -6.30 20.02 -21.18
C GLN A 73 -5.47 18.80 -21.51
N ASN A 74 -6.14 17.68 -21.77
CA ASN A 74 -5.51 16.44 -22.20
C ASN A 74 -5.83 16.17 -23.66
N ASP A 75 -4.89 15.58 -24.40
CA ASP A 75 -5.08 15.07 -25.76
C ASP A 75 -5.59 13.64 -25.67
N PHE A 76 -6.84 13.42 -26.02
CA PHE A 76 -7.48 12.11 -26.04
C PHE A 76 -7.59 11.57 -27.46
N ARG A 77 -7.24 10.31 -27.67
CA ARG A 77 -7.46 9.57 -28.91
C ARG A 77 -8.19 8.29 -28.59
N VAL A 78 -9.39 8.14 -29.16
CA VAL A 78 -10.27 6.99 -28.92
C VAL A 78 -10.17 6.03 -30.09
N TYR A 79 -9.90 4.77 -29.78
CA TYR A 79 -9.82 3.71 -30.77
C TYR A 79 -10.83 2.61 -30.44
N HIS A 80 -11.37 2.02 -31.50
CA HIS A 80 -12.04 0.72 -31.47
C HIS A 80 -11.25 -0.20 -32.40
N LYS A 81 -10.66 -1.27 -31.85
CA LYS A 81 -9.63 -2.05 -32.55
C LYS A 81 -8.52 -1.09 -33.04
N ASP A 82 -8.20 -1.13 -34.33
CA ASP A 82 -7.18 -0.28 -34.94
C ASP A 82 -7.75 1.03 -35.54
N SER A 83 -9.07 1.24 -35.45
CA SER A 83 -9.73 2.40 -36.05
C SER A 83 -9.83 3.55 -35.06
N LEU A 84 -9.32 4.73 -35.44
CA LEU A 84 -9.49 5.98 -34.68
C LEU A 84 -10.93 6.48 -34.81
N LEU A 85 -11.68 6.53 -33.71
CA LEU A 85 -13.06 7.02 -33.67
C LEU A 85 -13.14 8.53 -33.43
N GLY A 86 -12.17 9.10 -32.74
CA GLY A 86 -12.20 10.51 -32.43
C GLY A 86 -10.97 11.00 -31.67
N THR A 87 -10.79 12.31 -31.69
CA THR A 87 -9.76 13.02 -30.90
C THR A 87 -10.42 14.18 -30.18
N SER A 88 -9.99 14.49 -28.98
CA SER A 88 -10.43 15.69 -28.24
C SER A 88 -9.28 16.26 -27.41
N LYS A 89 -9.25 17.61 -27.30
CA LYS A 89 -8.40 18.32 -26.35
C LYS A 89 -9.29 18.98 -25.31
N ALA A 90 -9.43 18.39 -24.15
CA ALA A 90 -10.38 18.84 -23.13
C ALA A 90 -10.06 18.24 -21.74
N GLU A 91 -10.89 18.54 -20.75
CA GLU A 91 -10.89 17.87 -19.43
C GLU A 91 -11.48 16.45 -19.50
N SER A 92 -12.32 16.18 -20.51
CA SER A 92 -12.98 14.89 -20.72
C SER A 92 -12.88 14.43 -22.16
N CYS A 93 -12.85 13.12 -22.36
CA CYS A 93 -12.86 12.51 -23.66
C CYS A 93 -14.30 12.38 -24.16
N THR A 94 -14.63 12.98 -25.32
CA THR A 94 -15.96 12.90 -25.92
C THR A 94 -15.89 12.19 -27.26
N PHE A 95 -16.76 11.21 -27.47
CA PHE A 95 -16.86 10.44 -28.73
C PHE A 95 -18.28 9.89 -28.92
N GLN A 96 -18.56 9.39 -30.12
CA GLN A 96 -19.82 8.68 -30.44
C GLN A 96 -19.57 7.16 -30.33
N PRO A 97 -20.11 6.49 -29.29
CA PRO A 97 -19.92 5.05 -29.15
C PRO A 97 -20.81 4.27 -30.15
N LEU A 98 -20.27 3.14 -30.59
CA LEU A 98 -21.00 2.19 -31.45
C LEU A 98 -22.13 1.53 -30.66
N LEU A 99 -23.19 1.13 -31.35
CA LEU A 99 -24.32 0.37 -30.78
C LEU A 99 -23.84 -1.04 -30.38
N GLY A 100 -24.29 -1.51 -29.23
CA GLY A 100 -23.92 -2.81 -28.67
C GLY A 100 -22.81 -2.74 -27.67
N THR A 101 -22.18 -3.87 -27.39
CA THR A 101 -21.09 -3.99 -26.40
C THR A 101 -19.75 -4.08 -27.11
N TRP A 102 -18.91 -3.07 -26.91
CA TRP A 102 -17.62 -2.95 -27.60
C TRP A 102 -16.51 -2.52 -26.66
N GLU A 103 -15.28 -2.98 -26.95
CA GLU A 103 -14.07 -2.54 -26.30
C GLU A 103 -13.53 -1.27 -26.96
N TYR A 104 -13.12 -0.31 -26.12
CA TYR A 104 -12.50 0.95 -26.53
C TYR A 104 -11.15 1.11 -25.86
N ASN A 105 -10.22 1.69 -26.62
CA ASN A 105 -8.88 2.03 -26.15
C ASN A 105 -8.70 3.54 -26.25
N ILE A 106 -8.48 4.21 -25.12
CA ILE A 106 -8.23 5.64 -25.08
C ILE A 106 -6.76 5.88 -24.76
N LYS A 107 -6.07 6.57 -25.68
CA LYS A 107 -4.74 7.11 -25.43
C LYS A 107 -4.89 8.50 -24.86
N ILE A 108 -4.23 8.75 -23.73
CA ILE A 108 -4.26 10.05 -23.04
C ILE A 108 -2.86 10.66 -23.14
N ASN A 109 -2.74 11.82 -23.77
CA ASN A 109 -1.47 12.50 -24.01
C ASN A 109 -0.45 11.56 -24.70
N ASN A 110 0.80 11.60 -24.25
CA ASN A 110 1.85 10.68 -24.66
C ASN A 110 2.15 9.59 -23.63
N ALA A 111 1.17 9.32 -22.72
CA ALA A 111 1.35 8.28 -21.72
C ALA A 111 1.61 6.91 -22.38
N PRO A 112 2.49 6.09 -21.83
CA PRO A 112 2.64 4.71 -22.29
C PRO A 112 1.34 3.94 -21.99
N GLY A 113 0.84 3.19 -22.97
CA GLY A 113 -0.36 2.36 -22.84
C GLY A 113 -1.67 3.10 -23.14
N TYR A 114 -2.75 2.36 -22.94
CA TYR A 114 -4.12 2.79 -23.19
C TYR A 114 -4.97 2.58 -21.93
N VAL A 115 -5.96 3.46 -21.72
CA VAL A 115 -7.11 3.14 -20.89
C VAL A 115 -8.04 2.30 -21.76
N THR A 116 -8.22 1.04 -21.41
CA THR A 116 -9.08 0.08 -22.11
C THR A 116 -10.31 -0.17 -21.27
N PHE A 117 -11.49 -0.09 -21.87
CA PHE A 117 -12.76 -0.41 -21.23
C PHE A 117 -13.77 -0.99 -22.21
N THR A 118 -14.66 -1.81 -21.68
CA THR A 118 -15.81 -2.35 -22.42
C THR A 118 -17.05 -1.55 -22.08
N LEU A 119 -17.69 -0.97 -23.08
CA LEU A 119 -18.88 -0.16 -22.95
C LEU A 119 -20.07 -0.86 -23.61
N ASN A 120 -21.16 -0.98 -22.89
CA ASN A 120 -22.46 -1.36 -23.43
C ASN A 120 -23.24 -0.08 -23.77
N ASN A 121 -23.57 0.09 -25.06
CA ASN A 121 -24.39 1.16 -25.58
C ASN A 121 -25.69 0.53 -26.14
N THR A 122 -26.76 0.57 -25.33
CA THR A 122 -28.05 0.00 -25.72
C THR A 122 -29.07 1.12 -25.90
N PRO A 123 -29.82 1.15 -27.03
CA PRO A 123 -30.84 2.16 -27.26
C PRO A 123 -31.94 2.15 -26.19
N ASP A 124 -32.41 3.31 -25.77
CA ASP A 124 -33.53 3.48 -24.81
C ASP A 124 -34.77 2.67 -25.16
N SER A 125 -35.03 2.47 -26.46
CA SER A 125 -36.15 1.68 -26.95
C SER A 125 -36.12 0.22 -26.49
N MET A 126 -34.94 -0.37 -26.28
CA MET A 126 -34.81 -1.74 -25.80
C MET A 126 -35.08 -1.86 -24.29
N TYR A 127 -34.74 -0.86 -23.50
CA TYR A 127 -35.05 -0.86 -22.06
C TYR A 127 -36.53 -0.67 -21.76
N ARG A 128 -37.25 0.08 -22.60
CA ARG A 128 -38.72 0.25 -22.47
C ARG A 128 -39.52 -1.05 -22.67
N LEU A 129 -38.99 -1.99 -23.47
CA LEU A 129 -39.60 -3.29 -23.71
C LEU A 129 -39.54 -4.22 -22.47
N PHE A 130 -38.65 -4.01 -21.55
CA PHE A 130 -38.46 -4.86 -20.37
C PHE A 130 -39.04 -4.26 -19.08
N GLY A 131 -39.77 -3.15 -19.14
CA GLY A 131 -40.56 -2.61 -18.03
C GLY A 131 -39.76 -1.99 -16.88
N ASN A 132 -38.47 -1.99 -16.92
CA ASN A 132 -37.60 -1.36 -15.90
C ASN A 132 -37.28 0.06 -16.36
N GLY A 133 -37.87 1.05 -15.75
CA GLY A 133 -37.73 2.48 -16.08
C GLY A 133 -36.31 3.09 -15.89
N SER A 134 -35.27 2.29 -16.04
CA SER A 134 -33.88 2.70 -16.04
C SER A 134 -33.49 3.22 -17.41
N THR A 135 -33.19 4.51 -17.50
CA THR A 135 -32.77 5.21 -18.72
C THR A 135 -31.23 5.14 -18.91
N VAL A 136 -30.56 4.13 -18.40
CA VAL A 136 -29.09 4.00 -18.54
C VAL A 136 -28.77 3.53 -19.95
N THR A 137 -28.42 4.46 -20.83
CA THR A 137 -28.02 4.19 -22.21
C THR A 137 -26.59 3.62 -22.29
N TYR A 138 -25.75 3.95 -21.35
CA TYR A 138 -24.33 3.60 -21.33
C TYR A 138 -23.94 2.94 -20.02
N GLU A 139 -23.24 1.80 -20.10
CA GLU A 139 -22.71 1.06 -18.95
C GLU A 139 -21.31 0.54 -19.25
N ILE A 140 -20.33 0.83 -18.37
CA ILE A 140 -19.02 0.21 -18.44
C ILE A 140 -19.08 -1.15 -17.73
N THR A 141 -18.85 -2.23 -18.49
CA THR A 141 -18.90 -3.61 -18.00
C THR A 141 -17.52 -4.16 -17.63
N GLY A 142 -16.43 -3.48 -18.01
CA GLY A 142 -15.07 -3.84 -17.66
C GLY A 142 -14.10 -2.70 -17.97
N SER A 143 -13.01 -2.60 -17.21
CA SER A 143 -11.94 -1.62 -17.43
C SER A 143 -10.61 -2.12 -16.89
N ASN A 144 -9.49 -1.69 -17.50
CA ASN A 144 -8.14 -1.89 -16.99
C ASN A 144 -7.70 -0.79 -15.99
N VAL A 145 -8.56 0.20 -15.76
CA VAL A 145 -8.35 1.26 -14.77
C VAL A 145 -9.53 1.28 -13.80
N PRO A 146 -9.34 1.78 -12.57
CA PRO A 146 -10.42 1.91 -11.60
C PRO A 146 -11.57 2.79 -12.11
N ILE A 147 -12.80 2.43 -11.72
CA ILE A 147 -14.01 3.21 -11.97
C ILE A 147 -14.49 3.74 -10.61
N GLU A 148 -14.57 5.06 -10.44
CA GLU A 148 -15.07 5.75 -9.24
C GLU A 148 -14.48 5.25 -7.90
N PRO A 149 -13.18 5.29 -7.69
CA PRO A 149 -12.64 4.79 -6.43
C PRO A 149 -12.58 5.90 -5.38
N ASP A 150 -13.60 6.05 -4.56
CA ASP A 150 -13.63 7.02 -3.47
C ASP A 150 -12.68 6.68 -2.31
N SER A 151 -12.18 5.46 -2.23
CA SER A 151 -11.42 4.92 -1.09
C SER A 151 -10.00 4.45 -1.41
N LEU A 152 -9.41 4.87 -2.54
CA LEU A 152 -8.02 4.50 -2.85
C LEU A 152 -7.03 5.22 -1.95
N TYR A 153 -5.97 4.50 -1.60
CA TYR A 153 -4.83 5.07 -0.89
C TYR A 153 -3.95 5.87 -1.83
N SER A 154 -3.37 6.96 -1.31
CA SER A 154 -2.28 7.64 -2.02
C SER A 154 -0.97 6.86 -1.85
N ILE A 155 -0.01 7.07 -2.75
CA ILE A 155 1.33 6.51 -2.58
C ILE A 155 1.93 6.94 -1.24
N SER A 156 1.66 8.17 -0.79
CA SER A 156 2.14 8.70 0.48
C SER A 156 1.54 8.01 1.71
N ASP A 157 0.36 7.40 1.60
CA ASP A 157 -0.22 6.63 2.71
C ASP A 157 0.57 5.33 2.97
N TRP A 158 1.21 4.79 1.94
CA TRP A 158 2.00 3.57 1.98
C TRP A 158 3.51 3.81 2.09
N ALA A 159 4.04 4.85 1.43
CA ALA A 159 5.47 5.08 1.35
C ALA A 159 6.07 5.37 2.72
N MET A 160 7.05 4.57 3.12
CA MET A 160 7.75 4.70 4.39
C MET A 160 8.35 6.10 4.54
N SER A 161 8.14 6.71 5.71
CA SER A 161 8.78 7.98 6.10
C SER A 161 9.88 7.71 7.11
N PHE A 162 11.02 8.36 6.92
CA PHE A 162 12.17 8.31 7.82
C PHE A 162 12.48 9.71 8.39
N ASP A 163 11.45 10.54 8.56
CA ASP A 163 11.60 11.94 9.01
C ASP A 163 12.20 12.06 10.40
N ASP A 164 12.06 11.03 11.22
CA ASP A 164 12.58 11.00 12.60
C ASP A 164 14.03 10.58 12.74
N LEU A 165 14.70 10.22 11.66
CA LEU A 165 16.15 10.04 11.67
C LEU A 165 16.86 11.38 11.69
N SER A 166 18.07 11.40 12.29
CA SER A 166 18.88 12.62 12.39
C SER A 166 19.31 13.12 11.01
N GLU A 167 19.45 14.42 10.85
CA GLU A 167 19.95 15.03 9.61
C GLU A 167 21.34 14.52 9.22
N LYS A 168 22.18 14.21 10.22
CA LYS A 168 23.49 13.61 9.97
C LYS A 168 23.37 12.26 9.26
N GLU A 169 22.45 11.39 9.68
CA GLU A 169 22.23 10.07 9.06
C GLU A 169 21.65 10.19 7.67
N LYS A 170 20.75 11.17 7.47
CA LYS A 170 20.19 11.46 6.15
C LYS A 170 21.27 11.95 5.19
N GLN A 171 22.14 12.89 5.63
CA GLN A 171 23.26 13.40 4.84
C GLN A 171 24.29 12.30 4.53
N GLU A 172 24.54 11.40 5.47
CA GLU A 172 25.44 10.27 5.25
C GLU A 172 24.89 9.31 4.19
N ALA A 173 23.59 8.98 4.24
CA ALA A 173 22.95 8.18 3.21
C ALA A 173 22.98 8.87 1.83
N ASP A 174 22.73 10.18 1.77
CA ASP A 174 22.82 10.96 0.54
C ASP A 174 24.24 10.95 -0.05
N SER A 175 25.27 10.95 0.82
CA SER A 175 26.67 10.80 0.37
C SER A 175 26.92 9.42 -0.22
N TYR A 176 26.45 8.34 0.41
CA TYR A 176 26.53 6.99 -0.19
C TYR A 176 25.82 6.93 -1.55
N LEU A 177 24.61 7.48 -1.64
CA LEU A 177 23.84 7.47 -2.89
C LEU A 177 24.57 8.21 -4.01
N ARG A 178 25.17 9.36 -3.74
CA ARG A 178 25.91 10.17 -4.70
C ARG A 178 27.28 9.56 -5.04
N ASP A 179 28.08 9.23 -4.02
CA ASP A 179 29.51 8.98 -4.17
C ASP A 179 29.86 7.49 -4.38
N SER A 180 28.98 6.58 -3.96
CA SER A 180 29.19 5.13 -4.04
C SER A 180 28.19 4.42 -4.97
N VAL A 181 26.93 4.80 -4.91
CA VAL A 181 25.87 4.18 -5.73
C VAL A 181 25.71 4.89 -7.08
N HIS A 182 26.08 6.17 -7.13
CA HIS A 182 25.98 7.02 -8.32
C HIS A 182 24.55 7.10 -8.86
N VAL A 183 23.54 7.31 -7.99
CA VAL A 183 22.14 7.50 -8.41
C VAL A 183 21.76 8.95 -8.46
N THR A 184 20.92 9.30 -9.43
CA THR A 184 20.29 10.59 -9.57
C THR A 184 18.77 10.47 -9.58
N ARG A 185 18.07 11.54 -9.21
CA ARG A 185 16.59 11.56 -9.25
C ARG A 185 16.03 11.57 -10.67
N ALA A 186 16.86 11.90 -11.65
CA ALA A 186 16.47 11.93 -13.06
C ALA A 186 16.43 10.52 -13.70
N GLU A 187 17.11 9.55 -13.10
CA GLU A 187 17.12 8.17 -13.60
C GLU A 187 15.76 7.50 -13.42
N PRO A 188 15.40 6.53 -14.29
CA PRO A 188 14.23 5.67 -14.09
C PRO A 188 14.22 5.01 -12.71
N THR A 189 13.03 4.90 -12.11
CA THR A 189 12.90 4.37 -10.73
C THR A 189 13.46 2.95 -10.61
N ALA A 190 13.20 2.10 -11.62
CA ALA A 190 13.69 0.73 -11.63
C ALA A 190 15.24 0.65 -11.64
N GLU A 191 15.93 1.50 -12.39
CA GLU A 191 17.38 1.54 -12.44
C GLU A 191 18.00 1.99 -11.10
N ARG A 192 17.40 3.01 -10.46
CA ARG A 192 17.82 3.46 -9.13
C ARG A 192 17.73 2.34 -8.10
N VAL A 193 16.62 1.61 -8.13
CA VAL A 193 16.37 0.48 -7.22
C VAL A 193 17.42 -0.61 -7.43
N LEU A 194 17.74 -0.98 -8.67
CA LEU A 194 18.77 -1.97 -8.97
C LEU A 194 20.14 -1.55 -8.46
N LYS A 195 20.56 -0.30 -8.69
CA LYS A 195 21.84 0.22 -8.20
C LYS A 195 21.93 0.20 -6.67
N ILE A 196 20.86 0.62 -5.97
CA ILE A 196 20.80 0.62 -4.51
C ILE A 196 20.87 -0.79 -3.96
N ALA A 197 20.10 -1.71 -4.53
CA ALA A 197 20.08 -3.10 -4.11
C ALA A 197 21.45 -3.79 -4.33
N ASP A 198 22.06 -3.58 -5.50
CA ASP A 198 23.39 -4.10 -5.81
C ASP A 198 24.44 -3.59 -4.82
N PHE A 199 24.47 -2.28 -4.56
CA PHE A 199 25.35 -1.66 -3.56
C PHE A 199 25.20 -2.30 -2.18
N ILE A 200 23.96 -2.47 -1.70
CA ILE A 200 23.72 -3.05 -0.36
C ILE A 200 24.20 -4.51 -0.34
N LEU A 201 23.79 -5.32 -1.32
CA LEU A 201 24.09 -6.75 -1.39
C LEU A 201 25.61 -7.02 -1.49
N GLN A 202 26.34 -6.19 -2.23
CA GLN A 202 27.79 -6.28 -2.28
C GLN A 202 28.45 -5.94 -0.94
N ARG A 203 27.97 -4.89 -0.26
CA ARG A 203 28.56 -4.39 0.99
C ARG A 203 28.36 -5.33 2.17
N VAL A 204 27.28 -6.12 2.16
CA VAL A 204 26.93 -7.05 3.24
C VAL A 204 27.06 -8.52 2.83
N LYS A 205 27.81 -8.81 1.77
CA LYS A 205 28.06 -10.17 1.28
C LYS A 205 28.58 -11.08 2.39
N GLY A 206 27.95 -12.23 2.60
CA GLY A 206 28.32 -13.19 3.64
C GLY A 206 27.90 -12.84 5.08
N MET A 207 27.10 -11.79 5.23
CA MET A 207 26.63 -11.35 6.55
C MET A 207 25.26 -11.92 6.93
N ASP A 208 24.68 -12.83 6.16
CA ASP A 208 23.39 -13.47 6.46
C ASP A 208 23.45 -14.21 7.81
N GLY A 209 22.42 -14.07 8.62
CA GLY A 209 22.28 -14.77 9.89
C GLY A 209 21.54 -13.98 10.96
N VAL A 210 21.56 -14.50 12.18
CA VAL A 210 20.89 -13.87 13.34
C VAL A 210 21.71 -12.68 13.81
N PRO A 211 21.12 -11.47 13.87
CA PRO A 211 21.81 -10.28 14.34
C PRO A 211 21.97 -10.29 15.87
N SER A 212 22.89 -9.47 16.36
CA SER A 212 22.97 -9.16 17.79
C SER A 212 21.85 -8.21 18.21
N ASP A 213 21.44 -8.26 19.49
CA ASP A 213 20.39 -7.37 20.03
C ASP A 213 20.74 -5.89 19.85
N SER A 214 22.01 -5.51 19.97
CA SER A 214 22.47 -4.16 19.73
C SER A 214 22.28 -3.70 18.28
N MET A 215 22.34 -4.61 17.32
CA MET A 215 22.11 -4.33 15.90
C MET A 215 20.69 -3.85 15.63
N LEU A 216 19.71 -4.40 16.36
CA LEU A 216 18.28 -4.06 16.19
C LEU A 216 17.96 -2.62 16.67
N GLN A 217 18.82 -2.04 17.51
CA GLN A 217 18.65 -0.68 18.03
C GLN A 217 19.31 0.39 17.14
N LEU A 218 20.06 -0.02 16.13
CA LEU A 218 20.76 0.90 15.24
C LEU A 218 19.80 1.44 14.15
N SER A 219 20.09 2.68 13.73
CA SER A 219 19.45 3.22 12.50
C SER A 219 19.94 2.49 11.24
N PRO A 220 19.21 2.56 10.12
CA PRO A 220 19.54 1.83 8.90
C PRO A 220 20.97 2.06 8.39
N VAL A 221 21.48 3.30 8.45
CA VAL A 221 22.86 3.60 8.05
C VAL A 221 23.86 2.93 8.99
N ASN A 222 23.60 2.98 10.30
CA ASN A 222 24.48 2.36 11.28
C ASN A 222 24.38 0.83 11.24
N GLN A 223 23.23 0.27 10.88
CA GLN A 223 23.07 -1.16 10.58
C GLN A 223 23.96 -1.58 9.40
N LEU A 224 23.93 -0.82 8.29
CA LEU A 224 24.80 -1.09 7.14
C LEU A 224 26.28 -1.07 7.54
N LYS A 225 26.73 -0.03 8.25
CA LYS A 225 28.12 0.12 8.70
C LYS A 225 28.55 -1.00 9.66
N CYS A 226 27.65 -1.40 10.57
CA CYS A 226 27.89 -2.49 11.51
C CYS A 226 28.05 -3.83 10.78
N ALA A 227 27.19 -4.13 9.82
CA ALA A 227 27.26 -5.33 8.99
C ALA A 227 28.52 -5.31 8.12
N GLN A 228 28.82 -4.20 7.44
CA GLN A 228 29.99 -4.02 6.58
C GLN A 228 31.31 -4.22 7.35
N ALA A 229 31.33 -3.81 8.62
CA ALA A 229 32.49 -4.02 9.52
C ALA A 229 32.57 -5.45 10.09
N GLY A 230 31.66 -6.36 9.70
CA GLY A 230 31.65 -7.74 10.21
C GLY A 230 31.23 -7.88 11.67
N ARG A 231 30.68 -6.82 12.30
CA ARG A 231 30.41 -6.81 13.76
C ARG A 231 29.08 -7.49 14.12
N SER A 232 28.18 -7.67 13.17
CA SER A 232 26.92 -8.40 13.37
C SER A 232 26.44 -9.00 12.07
N LYS A 233 25.72 -10.11 12.17
CA LYS A 233 24.95 -10.68 11.08
C LYS A 233 23.68 -9.87 10.82
N ILE A 234 23.04 -10.08 9.67
CA ILE A 234 21.80 -9.43 9.30
C ILE A 234 20.78 -10.44 8.76
N TRP A 235 19.52 -10.18 9.04
CA TRP A 235 18.39 -10.96 8.55
C TRP A 235 17.42 -10.12 7.70
N CYS A 236 16.29 -10.70 7.27
CA CYS A 236 15.32 -10.07 6.39
C CYS A 236 14.91 -8.65 6.82
N GLY A 237 14.56 -8.45 8.10
CA GLY A 237 14.12 -7.15 8.61
C GLY A 237 15.19 -6.06 8.51
N ILE A 238 16.48 -6.41 8.70
CA ILE A 238 17.57 -5.46 8.60
C ILE A 238 17.88 -5.13 7.13
N TYR A 239 17.91 -6.13 6.25
CA TYR A 239 17.99 -5.91 4.81
C TYR A 239 16.90 -4.94 4.33
N THR A 240 15.66 -5.22 4.74
CA THR A 240 14.50 -4.39 4.37
C THR A 240 14.62 -2.98 4.93
N SER A 241 15.02 -2.82 6.20
CA SER A 241 15.20 -1.51 6.83
C SER A 241 16.24 -0.65 6.09
N ILE A 242 17.42 -1.21 5.81
CA ILE A 242 18.49 -0.53 5.08
C ILE A 242 17.98 -0.15 3.68
N PHE A 243 17.41 -1.10 2.93
CA PHE A 243 16.95 -0.85 1.58
C PHE A 243 15.85 0.21 1.52
N CYS A 244 14.83 0.10 2.37
CA CYS A 244 13.74 1.09 2.41
C CYS A 244 14.25 2.50 2.68
N PHE A 245 15.22 2.64 3.58
CA PHE A 245 15.81 3.95 3.88
C PHE A 245 16.57 4.54 2.68
N PHE A 246 17.45 3.79 2.06
CA PHE A 246 18.20 4.27 0.90
C PHE A 246 17.30 4.54 -0.30
N ALA A 247 16.31 3.69 -0.57
CA ALA A 247 15.33 3.91 -1.63
C ALA A 247 14.50 5.18 -1.39
N ASN A 248 14.03 5.40 -0.16
CA ASN A 248 13.33 6.63 0.22
C ASN A 248 14.19 7.87 0.00
N ARG A 249 15.47 7.85 0.45
CA ARG A 249 16.41 8.97 0.24
C ARG A 249 16.66 9.26 -1.23
N ALA A 250 16.67 8.23 -2.07
CA ALA A 250 16.77 8.38 -3.53
C ALA A 250 15.47 8.88 -4.19
N GLY A 251 14.41 9.15 -3.41
CA GLY A 251 13.12 9.63 -3.91
C GLY A 251 12.27 8.53 -4.56
N THR A 252 12.49 7.27 -4.20
CA THR A 252 11.69 6.13 -4.62
C THR A 252 10.66 5.81 -3.51
N PRO A 253 9.35 5.87 -3.79
CA PRO A 253 8.36 5.40 -2.82
C PRO A 253 8.54 3.91 -2.57
N VAL A 254 8.64 3.54 -1.30
CA VAL A 254 8.89 2.16 -0.86
C VAL A 254 7.99 1.85 0.32
N ARG A 255 7.41 0.65 0.34
CA ARG A 255 6.64 0.16 1.48
C ARG A 255 7.18 -1.16 1.99
N LEU A 256 6.97 -1.39 3.28
CA LEU A 256 7.40 -2.59 3.97
C LEU A 256 6.28 -3.62 3.96
N ILE A 257 6.64 -4.87 3.74
CA ILE A 257 5.73 -6.01 3.76
C ILE A 257 6.31 -7.09 4.66
N ASP A 258 5.43 -7.71 5.42
CA ASP A 258 5.78 -8.82 6.28
C ASP A 258 4.81 -9.98 6.02
N CYS A 259 5.33 -11.19 5.85
CA CYS A 259 4.51 -12.36 5.68
C CYS A 259 4.41 -13.18 6.97
N GLY A 260 3.21 -13.66 7.24
CA GLY A 260 2.89 -14.36 8.46
C GLY A 260 1.80 -15.43 8.26
N ASN A 261 1.37 -16.01 9.38
CA ASN A 261 0.32 -17.01 9.39
C ASN A 261 -0.92 -16.48 10.11
N SER A 262 -2.09 -16.58 9.50
CA SER A 262 -3.35 -16.04 10.01
C SER A 262 -4.20 -17.04 10.80
N ARG A 263 -3.72 -18.26 11.10
CA ARG A 263 -4.55 -19.33 11.70
C ARG A 263 -5.08 -19.05 13.09
N ALA A 264 -4.42 -18.21 13.90
CA ALA A 264 -4.80 -17.94 15.29
C ALA A 264 -4.81 -16.46 15.63
N GLY A 265 -5.18 -15.62 14.71
CA GLY A 265 -4.83 -14.23 14.72
C GLY A 265 -3.52 -14.05 13.96
N ILE A 266 -3.13 -12.81 13.70
CA ILE A 266 -1.91 -12.55 12.95
C ILE A 266 -0.73 -12.79 13.88
N SER A 267 -0.10 -13.95 13.76
CA SER A 267 1.18 -14.21 14.41
C SER A 267 2.27 -13.38 13.73
N GLY A 268 3.30 -13.03 14.48
CA GLY A 268 4.45 -12.26 14.01
C GLY A 268 5.02 -12.78 12.69
N GLY A 269 5.56 -11.86 11.90
CA GLY A 269 6.10 -12.17 10.59
C GLY A 269 7.27 -13.13 10.66
N ILE A 270 7.31 -14.03 9.70
CA ILE A 270 8.42 -14.96 9.53
C ILE A 270 9.42 -14.41 8.53
N HIS A 271 8.97 -13.54 7.63
CA HIS A 271 9.82 -12.94 6.61
C HIS A 271 9.36 -11.52 6.27
N MET A 272 10.30 -10.61 6.19
CA MET A 272 10.10 -9.20 5.91
C MET A 272 10.84 -8.81 4.64
N PHE A 273 10.16 -8.07 3.77
CA PHE A 273 10.69 -7.59 2.50
C PHE A 273 9.97 -6.28 2.11
N SER A 274 10.12 -5.81 0.90
CA SER A 274 9.58 -4.53 0.46
C SER A 274 8.93 -4.58 -0.91
N GLU A 275 8.14 -3.57 -1.20
CA GLU A 275 7.75 -3.19 -2.56
C GLU A 275 8.16 -1.74 -2.82
N VAL A 276 8.53 -1.46 -4.06
CA VAL A 276 8.83 -0.11 -4.55
C VAL A 276 7.80 0.31 -5.59
N TYR A 277 7.42 1.58 -5.56
CA TYR A 277 6.53 2.11 -6.58
C TYR A 277 7.32 2.61 -7.77
N LEU A 278 7.15 1.93 -8.91
CA LEU A 278 7.76 2.29 -10.18
C LEU A 278 6.89 3.31 -10.91
N LYS A 279 7.27 4.57 -10.88
CA LYS A 279 6.48 5.68 -11.45
C LYS A 279 6.24 5.50 -12.94
N GLU A 280 7.23 5.00 -13.66
CA GLU A 280 7.20 4.79 -15.11
C GLU A 280 6.18 3.72 -15.51
N TYR A 281 5.91 2.78 -14.61
CA TYR A 281 4.99 1.66 -14.80
C TYR A 281 3.68 1.82 -14.03
N ASN A 282 3.57 2.88 -13.23
CA ASN A 282 2.41 3.14 -12.36
C ASN A 282 2.01 1.91 -11.53
N SER A 283 3.00 1.19 -10.98
CA SER A 283 2.78 -0.07 -10.27
C SER A 283 3.78 -0.30 -9.15
N TRP A 284 3.35 -1.07 -8.13
CA TRP A 284 4.23 -1.61 -7.10
C TRP A 284 4.96 -2.85 -7.61
N ALA A 285 6.24 -2.97 -7.27
CA ALA A 285 7.11 -4.08 -7.66
C ALA A 285 7.79 -4.72 -6.45
N TYR A 286 7.80 -6.04 -6.42
CA TYR A 286 8.42 -6.85 -5.37
C TYR A 286 9.93 -6.69 -5.30
N VAL A 287 10.47 -6.55 -4.06
CA VAL A 287 11.92 -6.50 -3.77
C VAL A 287 12.22 -7.25 -2.48
N ASP A 288 13.09 -8.26 -2.54
CA ASP A 288 13.52 -9.06 -1.41
C ASP A 288 15.04 -9.29 -1.43
N LEU A 289 15.77 -8.52 -0.65
CA LEU A 289 17.23 -8.60 -0.62
C LEU A 289 17.76 -9.86 0.09
N LEU A 290 17.03 -10.41 1.06
CA LEU A 290 17.42 -11.69 1.65
C LEU A 290 17.30 -12.84 0.63
N ALA A 291 16.25 -12.83 -0.19
CA ALA A 291 16.12 -13.75 -1.32
C ALA A 291 17.00 -13.36 -2.53
N ARG A 292 17.79 -12.28 -2.42
CA ARG A 292 18.64 -11.73 -3.48
C ARG A 292 17.89 -11.39 -4.76
N THR A 293 16.58 -11.22 -4.67
CA THR A 293 15.68 -10.93 -5.80
C THR A 293 15.23 -9.48 -5.72
N VAL A 294 15.53 -8.68 -6.72
CA VAL A 294 15.16 -7.27 -6.75
C VAL A 294 13.84 -7.05 -7.48
N PHE A 295 13.64 -7.73 -8.57
CA PHE A 295 12.38 -7.71 -9.32
C PHE A 295 12.06 -9.08 -9.87
N VAL A 296 10.77 -9.39 -9.98
CA VAL A 296 10.25 -10.48 -10.81
C VAL A 296 9.45 -9.86 -11.93
N LYS A 297 9.66 -10.32 -13.16
CA LYS A 297 9.03 -9.79 -14.36
C LYS A 297 8.37 -10.90 -15.18
N LYS A 298 7.24 -10.56 -15.79
CA LYS A 298 6.59 -11.33 -16.84
C LYS A 298 6.60 -10.51 -18.13
N GLY A 299 7.53 -10.81 -19.02
CA GLY A 299 7.85 -9.90 -20.12
C GLY A 299 8.32 -8.55 -19.59
N ASP A 300 7.63 -7.46 -19.95
CA ASP A 300 7.93 -6.10 -19.49
C ASP A 300 7.21 -5.70 -18.20
N GLN A 301 6.28 -6.51 -17.71
CA GLN A 301 5.51 -6.24 -16.52
C GLN A 301 6.30 -6.60 -15.26
N TYR A 302 6.47 -5.66 -14.34
CA TYR A 302 6.97 -5.89 -13.00
C TYR A 302 5.86 -6.46 -12.11
N LEU A 303 6.15 -7.52 -11.37
CA LEU A 303 5.19 -8.21 -10.53
C LEU A 303 5.27 -7.71 -9.08
N ASN A 304 4.11 -7.58 -8.46
CA ASN A 304 3.99 -7.25 -7.04
C ASN A 304 3.98 -8.52 -6.17
N THR A 305 3.91 -8.35 -4.86
CA THR A 305 3.94 -9.45 -3.89
C THR A 305 2.85 -10.50 -4.12
N ILE A 306 1.63 -10.06 -4.41
CA ILE A 306 0.51 -10.99 -4.59
C ILE A 306 0.63 -11.75 -5.91
N ASP A 307 1.12 -11.11 -6.94
CA ASP A 307 1.40 -11.77 -8.23
C ASP A 307 2.49 -12.84 -8.05
N VAL A 308 3.58 -12.51 -7.34
CA VAL A 308 4.64 -13.47 -7.01
C VAL A 308 4.11 -14.64 -6.17
N GLN A 309 3.27 -14.37 -5.17
CA GLN A 309 2.63 -15.42 -4.38
C GLN A 309 1.79 -16.35 -5.24
N ARG A 310 0.96 -15.79 -6.12
CA ARG A 310 0.10 -16.58 -7.03
C ARG A 310 0.92 -17.49 -7.92
N LEU A 311 2.01 -16.98 -8.50
CA LEU A 311 2.94 -17.79 -9.31
C LEU A 311 3.54 -18.96 -8.54
N LEU A 312 3.85 -18.77 -7.27
CA LEU A 312 4.46 -19.81 -6.43
C LEU A 312 3.44 -20.84 -5.93
N LYS A 313 2.18 -20.42 -5.72
CA LYS A 313 1.10 -21.32 -5.25
C LYS A 313 0.46 -22.15 -6.35
N TYR A 314 0.33 -21.59 -7.53
CA TYR A 314 -0.39 -22.22 -8.64
C TYR A 314 0.59 -22.53 -9.76
N PRO A 315 0.56 -23.74 -10.36
CA PRO A 315 1.36 -24.04 -11.52
C PRO A 315 0.84 -23.23 -12.71
N ILE A 316 1.49 -22.11 -12.98
CA ILE A 316 1.26 -21.27 -14.16
C ILE A 316 2.38 -21.56 -15.14
N ASP A 317 2.06 -21.57 -16.44
CA ASP A 317 3.07 -21.69 -17.49
C ASP A 317 4.02 -20.48 -17.46
N ASP A 318 5.25 -20.75 -17.02
CA ASP A 318 6.23 -19.74 -16.58
C ASP A 318 7.28 -19.40 -17.63
N THR A 319 7.03 -19.70 -18.91
CA THR A 319 8.05 -19.60 -19.96
C THR A 319 8.66 -18.21 -20.14
N ASN A 320 8.02 -17.14 -19.63
CA ASN A 320 8.48 -15.76 -19.78
C ASN A 320 8.76 -15.06 -18.44
N LEU A 321 8.96 -15.81 -17.34
CA LEU A 321 9.27 -15.22 -16.04
C LEU A 321 10.77 -15.06 -15.86
N THR A 322 11.18 -13.85 -15.55
CA THR A 322 12.57 -13.50 -15.24
C THR A 322 12.66 -12.78 -13.89
N ALA A 323 13.82 -12.84 -13.28
CA ALA A 323 14.15 -12.09 -12.08
C ALA A 323 15.42 -11.28 -12.28
N CYS A 324 15.47 -10.08 -11.71
CA CYS A 324 16.72 -9.38 -11.47
C CYS A 324 17.30 -9.95 -10.15
N TYR A 325 18.31 -10.78 -10.28
CA TYR A 325 18.86 -11.58 -9.19
C TYR A 325 20.33 -11.27 -8.95
N PHE A 326 20.72 -11.14 -7.67
CA PHE A 326 22.12 -10.97 -7.28
C PHE A 326 22.83 -12.32 -7.20
N ASN A 327 23.73 -12.58 -8.12
CA ASN A 327 24.45 -13.86 -8.25
C ASN A 327 25.68 -13.97 -7.32
N GLY A 328 25.94 -12.97 -6.51
CA GLY A 328 27.10 -12.85 -5.64
C GLY A 328 28.13 -11.81 -6.10
N ASP A 329 28.05 -11.35 -7.33
CA ASP A 329 28.95 -10.33 -7.88
C ASP A 329 28.18 -9.11 -8.43
N SER A 330 27.02 -9.33 -9.02
CA SER A 330 26.16 -8.26 -9.55
C SER A 330 24.73 -8.74 -9.71
N ILE A 331 23.82 -7.79 -9.93
CA ILE A 331 22.44 -8.11 -10.29
C ILE A 331 22.35 -8.37 -11.79
N ALA A 332 21.89 -9.58 -12.15
CA ALA A 332 21.68 -10.00 -13.52
C ALA A 332 20.26 -10.52 -13.73
N GLN A 333 19.79 -10.46 -14.97
CA GLN A 333 18.52 -11.05 -15.35
C GLN A 333 18.68 -12.57 -15.47
N THR A 334 17.84 -13.32 -14.77
CA THR A 334 17.90 -14.78 -14.66
C THR A 334 16.49 -15.36 -14.80
N PRO A 335 16.28 -16.54 -15.39
CA PRO A 335 15.00 -17.23 -15.35
C PRO A 335 14.51 -17.40 -13.91
N TYR A 336 13.28 -16.98 -13.60
CA TYR A 336 12.77 -16.98 -12.23
C TYR A 336 12.74 -18.38 -11.59
N SER A 337 12.48 -19.42 -12.39
CA SER A 337 12.50 -20.82 -11.94
C SER A 337 13.79 -21.25 -11.26
N GLN A 338 14.94 -20.66 -11.64
CA GLN A 338 16.25 -20.98 -11.08
C GLN A 338 16.49 -20.36 -9.70
N VAL A 339 15.80 -19.27 -9.36
CA VAL A 339 16.04 -18.45 -8.17
C VAL A 339 14.87 -18.40 -7.19
N ALA A 340 13.75 -18.97 -7.56
CA ALA A 340 12.50 -18.92 -6.78
C ALA A 340 12.51 -19.71 -5.46
N SER A 341 13.53 -20.51 -5.16
CA SER A 341 13.55 -21.45 -4.03
C SER A 341 13.38 -20.75 -2.68
N THR A 342 14.07 -19.64 -2.46
CA THR A 342 14.01 -18.89 -1.19
C THR A 342 12.63 -18.26 -1.01
N ALA A 343 12.11 -17.55 -2.01
CA ALA A 343 10.76 -16.99 -1.97
C ALA A 343 9.70 -18.09 -1.75
N ARG A 344 9.82 -19.21 -2.46
CA ARG A 344 8.92 -20.37 -2.30
C ARG A 344 8.89 -20.89 -0.86
N ALA A 345 10.02 -20.97 -0.19
CA ALA A 345 10.10 -21.44 1.20
C ALA A 345 9.28 -20.57 2.16
N TYR A 346 9.23 -19.26 1.93
CA TYR A 346 8.44 -18.32 2.75
C TYR A 346 6.98 -18.28 2.31
N PHE A 347 6.69 -18.13 1.02
CA PHE A 347 5.33 -17.99 0.51
C PHE A 347 4.46 -19.26 0.65
N HIS A 348 5.06 -20.45 0.64
CA HIS A 348 4.29 -21.69 0.88
C HIS A 348 3.85 -21.88 2.34
N ARG A 349 4.60 -21.34 3.29
CA ARG A 349 4.32 -21.52 4.72
C ARG A 349 3.39 -20.47 5.28
N ASN A 350 3.29 -19.32 4.62
CA ASN A 350 2.57 -18.16 5.08
C ASN A 350 1.37 -17.90 4.18
N ASN A 351 0.25 -17.55 4.78
CA ASN A 351 -1.01 -17.29 4.09
C ASN A 351 -1.53 -15.87 4.26
N SER A 352 -0.76 -14.98 4.87
CA SER A 352 -1.12 -13.58 5.04
C SER A 352 0.07 -12.66 4.83
N PHE A 353 -0.23 -11.47 4.33
CA PHE A 353 0.73 -10.38 4.18
C PHE A 353 0.23 -9.16 4.96
N ARG A 354 1.13 -8.49 5.65
CA ARG A 354 0.91 -7.21 6.29
C ARG A 354 1.61 -6.14 5.48
N PHE A 355 0.84 -5.20 4.97
CA PHE A 355 1.31 -4.03 4.23
C PHE A 355 1.29 -2.85 5.18
N PHE A 356 2.45 -2.31 5.50
CA PHE A 356 2.56 -1.27 6.51
C PHE A 356 2.27 0.11 5.92
N PHE A 357 1.52 0.91 6.69
CA PHE A 357 1.29 2.32 6.36
C PHE A 357 2.52 3.17 6.66
N SER A 358 2.59 4.35 6.04
CA SER A 358 3.73 5.28 6.13
C SER A 358 4.13 5.67 7.56
N ASP A 359 3.17 5.70 8.46
CA ASP A 359 3.38 6.08 9.86
C ASP A 359 3.73 4.92 10.81
N PHE A 360 3.96 3.72 10.27
CA PHE A 360 4.29 2.52 11.04
C PHE A 360 5.46 2.77 12.02
N LEU A 361 6.56 3.36 11.57
CA LEU A 361 7.73 3.60 12.42
C LEU A 361 7.43 4.56 13.58
N LYS A 362 6.57 5.58 13.37
CA LYS A 362 6.16 6.51 14.42
C LYS A 362 5.34 5.82 15.51
N ILE A 363 4.44 4.92 15.08
CA ILE A 363 3.58 4.17 16.00
C ILE A 363 4.39 3.12 16.74
N GLU A 364 5.33 2.44 16.08
CA GLU A 364 6.15 1.39 16.71
C GLU A 364 7.14 1.98 17.72
N ASN A 365 7.74 3.14 17.42
CA ASN A 365 8.74 3.82 18.26
C ASN A 365 8.24 5.20 18.74
N PRO A 366 7.23 5.28 19.63
CA PRO A 366 6.69 6.54 20.09
C PRO A 366 7.72 7.35 20.88
N LYS A 367 8.00 8.58 20.42
CA LYS A 367 9.00 9.46 21.04
C LYS A 367 8.42 10.30 22.18
N GLY A 368 7.15 10.68 22.11
CA GLY A 368 6.47 11.56 23.06
C GLY A 368 5.43 10.88 23.95
N LEU A 369 5.00 11.57 25.00
CA LEU A 369 3.88 11.11 25.83
C LEU A 369 2.58 11.01 25.03
N PHE A 370 2.35 11.93 24.12
CA PHE A 370 1.16 11.93 23.26
C PHE A 370 1.18 10.74 22.29
N ASP A 371 2.31 10.43 21.70
CA ASP A 371 2.44 9.26 20.81
C ASP A 371 2.25 7.94 21.57
N ARG A 372 2.75 7.88 22.83
CA ARG A 372 2.48 6.73 23.74
C ARG A 372 1.00 6.62 24.08
N PHE A 373 0.33 7.76 24.28
CA PHE A 373 -1.11 7.78 24.50
C PHE A 373 -1.87 7.27 23.28
N ILE A 374 -1.53 7.73 22.07
CA ILE A 374 -2.11 7.24 20.82
C ILE A 374 -1.90 5.74 20.69
N LYS A 375 -0.68 5.25 20.89
CA LYS A 375 -0.37 3.81 20.82
C LYS A 375 -1.17 2.98 21.83
N ILE A 376 -1.41 3.53 23.04
CA ILE A 376 -2.09 2.81 24.12
C ILE A 376 -3.60 2.87 24.00
N PHE A 377 -4.17 4.04 23.74
CA PHE A 377 -5.60 4.30 23.89
C PHE A 377 -6.33 4.43 22.54
N TYR A 378 -5.67 4.87 21.51
CA TYR A 378 -6.23 4.98 20.17
C TYR A 378 -5.69 3.85 19.29
N ALA A 379 -6.54 2.87 19.00
CA ALA A 379 -6.19 1.75 18.13
C ALA A 379 -6.16 2.20 16.66
N ARG A 380 -5.10 2.91 16.28
CA ARG A 380 -4.87 3.26 14.89
C ARG A 380 -4.24 2.07 14.17
N PRO A 381 -4.82 1.59 13.09
CA PRO A 381 -4.17 0.57 12.28
C PRO A 381 -2.91 1.15 11.64
N TYR A 382 -1.80 0.43 11.71
CA TYR A 382 -0.54 0.81 11.06
C TYR A 382 -0.11 -0.17 9.98
N TYR A 383 -0.91 -1.19 9.72
CA TYR A 383 -0.79 -2.06 8.55
C TYR A 383 -2.16 -2.57 8.09
N ALA A 384 -2.22 -2.96 6.83
CA ALA A 384 -3.34 -3.66 6.25
C ALA A 384 -2.98 -5.12 5.98
N VAL A 385 -3.96 -6.02 6.09
CA VAL A 385 -3.76 -7.46 5.93
C VAL A 385 -4.39 -7.96 4.66
N TYR A 386 -3.65 -8.74 3.91
CA TYR A 386 -4.15 -9.55 2.79
C TYR A 386 -3.85 -11.02 3.08
N GLY A 387 -4.83 -11.91 2.95
CA GLY A 387 -4.62 -13.35 3.19
C GLY A 387 -5.88 -14.19 3.00
N ASP A 388 -5.70 -15.51 3.10
CA ASP A 388 -6.73 -16.49 2.79
C ASP A 388 -7.79 -16.66 3.91
N ASN A 389 -7.57 -16.14 5.13
CA ASN A 389 -8.40 -16.37 6.32
C ASN A 389 -8.53 -15.11 7.19
N LEU A 390 -9.23 -14.10 6.70
CA LEU A 390 -9.32 -12.80 7.38
C LEU A 390 -10.48 -12.64 8.39
N GLY A 391 -11.27 -13.68 8.65
CA GLY A 391 -12.50 -13.54 9.44
C GLY A 391 -12.32 -13.17 10.92
N VAL A 392 -11.18 -13.52 11.54
CA VAL A 392 -11.00 -13.34 13.00
C VAL A 392 -10.51 -11.94 13.36
N GLY A 393 -9.68 -11.36 12.54
CA GLY A 393 -9.04 -10.08 12.84
C GLY A 393 -9.99 -8.89 12.81
N ARG A 394 -10.94 -8.84 11.88
CA ARG A 394 -11.88 -7.73 11.74
C ARG A 394 -12.78 -7.54 12.96
N SER A 395 -13.25 -8.64 13.55
CA SER A 395 -14.06 -8.57 14.78
C SER A 395 -13.27 -8.03 15.96
N GLN A 396 -12.00 -8.37 16.08
CA GLN A 396 -11.10 -7.89 17.13
C GLN A 396 -10.83 -6.38 16.96
N TYR A 397 -10.52 -5.95 15.74
CA TYR A 397 -10.34 -4.54 15.42
C TYR A 397 -11.61 -3.73 15.73
N ASN A 398 -12.77 -4.19 15.26
CA ASN A 398 -14.04 -3.52 15.53
C ASN A 398 -14.33 -3.44 17.04
N PHE A 399 -14.11 -4.50 17.79
CA PHE A 399 -14.25 -4.48 19.24
C PHE A 399 -13.34 -3.44 19.89
N ARG A 400 -12.09 -3.36 19.45
CA ARG A 400 -11.13 -2.37 19.93
C ARG A 400 -11.59 -0.95 19.62
N MET A 401 -12.05 -0.68 18.41
CA MET A 401 -12.55 0.62 18.00
C MET A 401 -13.79 1.03 18.79
N ILE A 402 -14.75 0.11 18.97
CA ILE A 402 -15.96 0.36 19.77
C ILE A 402 -15.59 0.72 21.22
N THR A 403 -14.72 -0.06 21.85
CA THR A 403 -14.31 0.21 23.23
C THR A 403 -13.54 1.52 23.36
N THR A 404 -12.69 1.87 22.38
CA THR A 404 -11.95 3.13 22.36
C THR A 404 -12.90 4.34 22.25
N TRP A 405 -13.84 4.32 21.32
CA TRP A 405 -14.81 5.41 21.16
C TRP A 405 -15.77 5.51 22.36
N SER A 406 -16.20 4.39 22.92
CA SER A 406 -17.03 4.37 24.14
C SER A 406 -16.28 4.98 25.33
N MET A 407 -14.98 4.73 25.44
CA MET A 407 -14.15 5.32 26.49
C MET A 407 -14.13 6.86 26.38
N PHE A 408 -13.89 7.40 25.17
CA PHE A 408 -13.92 8.86 24.97
C PHE A 408 -15.30 9.47 25.20
N PHE A 409 -16.36 8.77 24.78
CA PHE A 409 -17.74 9.19 25.04
C PHE A 409 -18.01 9.31 26.54
N PHE A 410 -17.73 8.28 27.34
CA PHE A 410 -17.95 8.31 28.77
C PHE A 410 -17.09 9.34 29.49
N LEU A 411 -15.85 9.55 29.05
CA LEU A 411 -14.96 10.59 29.55
C LEU A 411 -15.56 11.99 29.32
N ALA A 412 -16.05 12.27 28.13
CA ALA A 412 -16.69 13.55 27.80
C ALA A 412 -17.92 13.82 28.67
N PHE A 413 -18.79 12.82 28.87
CA PHE A 413 -19.94 12.93 29.77
C PHE A 413 -19.54 13.08 31.23
N CYS A 414 -18.50 12.38 31.67
CA CYS A 414 -17.94 12.54 33.00
C CYS A 414 -17.50 13.99 33.26
N ILE A 415 -16.73 14.57 32.32
CA ILE A 415 -16.28 15.97 32.38
C ILE A 415 -17.47 16.93 32.40
N PHE A 416 -18.46 16.71 31.53
CA PHE A 416 -19.67 17.53 31.48
C PHE A 416 -20.44 17.49 32.78
N CYS A 417 -20.71 16.32 33.33
CA CYS A 417 -21.43 16.15 34.62
C CYS A 417 -20.62 16.75 35.77
N GLY A 418 -19.31 16.60 35.79
CA GLY A 418 -18.41 17.19 36.77
C GLY A 418 -18.47 18.71 36.74
N PHE A 419 -18.42 19.32 35.57
CA PHE A 419 -18.52 20.76 35.39
C PHE A 419 -19.88 21.32 35.89
N LYS A 420 -20.98 20.66 35.53
CA LYS A 420 -22.33 21.04 36.03
C LYS A 420 -22.46 20.90 37.55
N TRP A 421 -21.89 19.83 38.10
CA TRP A 421 -21.89 19.62 39.57
C TRP A 421 -21.09 20.70 40.31
N LEU A 422 -19.90 21.06 39.82
CA LEU A 422 -19.07 22.12 40.40
C LEU A 422 -19.77 23.49 40.35
N ARG A 423 -20.41 23.83 39.24
CA ARG A 423 -21.19 25.06 39.10
C ARG A 423 -22.38 25.12 40.09
N GLN A 424 -23.06 23.98 40.33
CA GLN A 424 -24.14 23.94 41.33
C GLN A 424 -23.65 24.07 42.78
N LYS A 425 -22.37 23.79 43.06
CA LYS A 425 -21.77 24.01 44.39
C LYS A 425 -21.33 25.45 44.61
N ALA A 426 -21.02 26.17 43.53
CA ALA A 426 -20.54 27.56 43.58
C ALA A 426 -21.68 28.59 43.55
N ALA A 427 -22.90 28.17 43.17
CA ALA A 427 -24.12 28.93 43.23
C ALA A 427 -24.91 28.60 44.54
#